data_0155fbd33bd12d5040f573f10149c633
#
_entry.id   0155fbd33bd12d5040f573f10149c633
#
_cell.length_a   1.000
_cell.length_b   1.000
_cell.length_c   1.000
_cell.angle_alpha   90.00
_cell.angle_beta   90.00
_cell.angle_gamma   90.00
#
_symmetry.space_group_name_H-M   'P 1'
#
loop_
_entity.id
_entity.type
_entity.pdbx_description
1 polymer ?
#
loop_
_entity_poly.entity_id
_entity_poly.type
_entity_poly.pdbx_seq_one_letter_code
_entity_poly.pdbx_strand_id
1 'polypeptide(L)'
;LCRAEVDGSYTSLGNYGEKELAAIIGALPDETGGTTPERLRWVGINCVPFLVQAFPHFFDEITLEDFLPALNHMIHPEMRKLYPGATPPDFDVSPIDDQTISMQYVSDRKLCFLAEGLTFGVASHLDQTLHIDQPSCTHDGDPHYELRIHLTA
;
A
#
# COMPACT_ATOMS: atom_id res chain seq x y z
N LEU A 1 -14.54 11.66 16.53
CA LEU A 1 -13.94 10.91 17.64
C LEU A 1 -13.80 9.46 17.20
N CYS A 2 -12.57 9.01 17.05
CA CYS A 2 -12.28 7.62 16.69
C CYS A 2 -12.82 6.68 17.78
N ARG A 3 -13.63 5.69 17.41
CA ARG A 3 -14.20 4.69 18.33
C ARG A 3 -13.35 3.41 18.39
N ALA A 4 -12.07 3.49 17.97
CA ALA A 4 -11.20 2.33 18.02
C ALA A 4 -10.94 1.93 19.48
N GLU A 5 -11.06 0.65 19.79
CA GLU A 5 -10.69 0.08 21.11
C GLU A 5 -9.16 -0.08 21.21
N VAL A 6 -8.45 1.04 21.09
CA VAL A 6 -7.00 1.14 21.22
C VAL A 6 -6.66 2.34 22.10
N ASP A 7 -5.55 2.30 22.81
CA ASP A 7 -5.17 3.37 23.75
C ASP A 7 -4.77 4.69 23.08
N GLY A 8 -4.51 4.65 21.75
CA GLY A 8 -4.17 5.81 20.94
C GLY A 8 -2.73 6.34 21.17
N SER A 9 -1.93 5.61 21.94
CA SER A 9 -0.55 5.98 22.25
C SER A 9 0.40 5.42 21.20
N TYR A 10 0.63 6.15 20.11
CA TYR A 10 1.50 5.74 19.02
C TYR A 10 2.77 6.58 18.96
N THR A 11 3.89 5.93 18.66
CA THR A 11 5.17 6.59 18.41
C THR A 11 5.63 6.31 16.98
N SER A 12 6.40 7.23 16.41
CA SER A 12 6.92 7.09 15.03
C SER A 12 7.87 5.89 14.84
N LEU A 13 8.42 5.35 15.92
CA LEU A 13 9.31 4.19 15.90
C LEU A 13 8.64 2.91 16.45
N GLY A 14 7.36 2.98 16.82
CA GLY A 14 6.62 1.84 17.35
C GLY A 14 6.30 0.82 16.25
N ASN A 15 6.23 -0.44 16.66
CA ASN A 15 5.74 -1.54 15.82
C ASN A 15 4.42 -2.02 16.40
N TYR A 16 3.35 -1.91 15.61
CA TYR A 16 1.97 -2.14 16.05
C TYR A 16 1.37 -3.34 15.36
N GLY A 17 0.55 -4.10 16.09
CA GLY A 17 -0.03 -5.35 15.62
C GLY A 17 -1.19 -5.16 14.65
N GLU A 18 -1.54 -6.22 13.94
CA GLU A 18 -2.66 -6.23 12.98
C GLU A 18 -4.01 -5.93 13.64
N LYS A 19 -4.19 -6.32 14.91
CA LYS A 19 -5.44 -6.06 15.65
C LYS A 19 -5.67 -4.56 15.85
N GLU A 20 -4.61 -3.79 16.09
CA GLU A 20 -4.71 -2.34 16.24
C GLU A 20 -5.05 -1.68 14.91
N LEU A 21 -4.39 -2.09 13.82
CA LEU A 21 -4.74 -1.62 12.48
C LEU A 21 -6.20 -1.94 12.15
N ALA A 22 -6.65 -3.17 12.40
CA ALA A 22 -8.03 -3.58 12.15
C ALA A 22 -9.03 -2.75 12.97
N ALA A 23 -8.72 -2.45 14.24
CA ALA A 23 -9.56 -1.61 15.10
C ALA A 23 -9.65 -0.16 14.58
N ILE A 24 -8.52 0.42 14.12
CA ILE A 24 -8.48 1.75 13.52
C ILE A 24 -9.31 1.77 12.23
N ILE A 25 -9.09 0.82 11.33
CA ILE A 25 -9.83 0.71 10.07
C ILE A 25 -11.34 0.55 10.31
N GLY A 26 -11.72 -0.29 11.31
CA GLY A 26 -13.12 -0.50 11.68
C GLY A 26 -13.80 0.75 12.27
N ALA A 27 -13.04 1.65 12.88
CA ALA A 27 -13.54 2.88 13.50
C ALA A 27 -13.57 4.09 12.54
N LEU A 28 -13.10 3.95 11.30
CA LEU A 28 -13.15 5.03 10.32
C LEU A 28 -14.62 5.39 9.99
N PRO A 29 -14.89 6.67 9.70
CA PRO A 29 -16.22 7.12 9.29
C PRO A 29 -16.69 6.46 7.99
N ASP A 30 -18.01 6.41 7.78
CA ASP A 30 -18.60 5.79 6.58
C ASP A 30 -18.22 6.52 5.28
N GLU A 31 -17.84 7.81 5.35
CA GLU A 31 -17.34 8.57 4.22
C GLU A 31 -16.03 8.03 3.64
N THR A 32 -15.29 7.21 4.41
CA THR A 32 -14.05 6.55 3.94
C THR A 32 -14.30 5.24 3.22
N GLY A 33 -15.55 4.80 3.14
CA GLY A 33 -16.00 3.53 2.58
C GLY A 33 -16.78 2.68 3.56
N GLY A 34 -17.77 1.93 3.08
CA GLY A 34 -18.63 1.07 3.89
C GLY A 34 -17.99 -0.27 4.26
N THR A 35 -17.02 -0.73 3.48
CA THR A 35 -16.36 -2.04 3.63
C THR A 35 -14.90 -1.91 4.06
N THR A 36 -14.35 -2.96 4.65
CA THR A 36 -12.91 -2.99 5.01
C THR A 36 -11.98 -2.79 3.81
N PRO A 37 -12.19 -3.41 2.64
CA PRO A 37 -11.43 -3.13 1.42
C PRO A 37 -11.42 -1.65 1.02
N GLU A 38 -12.59 -1.01 0.99
CA GLU A 38 -12.72 0.41 0.64
C GLU A 38 -11.96 1.31 1.62
N ARG A 39 -12.09 1.04 2.92
CA ARG A 39 -11.37 1.79 3.97
C ARG A 39 -9.87 1.61 3.88
N LEU A 40 -9.38 0.40 3.60
CA LEU A 40 -7.95 0.13 3.39
C LEU A 40 -7.41 0.88 2.16
N ARG A 41 -8.15 0.89 1.03
CA ARG A 41 -7.78 1.69 -0.15
C ARG A 41 -7.72 3.18 0.19
N TRP A 42 -8.75 3.68 0.88
CA TRP A 42 -8.80 5.07 1.31
C TRP A 42 -7.58 5.45 2.17
N VAL A 43 -7.25 4.62 3.15
CA VAL A 43 -6.05 4.83 4.00
C VAL A 43 -4.78 4.81 3.15
N GLY A 44 -4.63 3.85 2.24
CA GLY A 44 -3.48 3.75 1.35
C GLY A 44 -3.27 5.02 0.53
N ILE A 45 -4.31 5.51 -0.13
CA ILE A 45 -4.26 6.75 -0.91
C ILE A 45 -3.84 7.94 -0.04
N ASN A 46 -4.46 8.09 1.13
CA ASN A 46 -4.28 9.26 1.99
C ASN A 46 -3.00 9.20 2.85
N CYS A 47 -2.31 8.07 2.94
CA CYS A 47 -1.00 7.97 3.57
C CYS A 47 0.13 8.52 2.71
N VAL A 48 0.00 8.53 1.39
CA VAL A 48 1.10 8.88 0.47
C VAL A 48 1.65 10.28 0.71
N PRO A 49 0.85 11.35 0.91
CA PRO A 49 1.40 12.68 1.21
C PRO A 49 2.32 12.70 2.46
N PHE A 50 2.00 11.90 3.47
CA PHE A 50 2.84 11.79 4.67
C PHE A 50 4.13 11.03 4.39
N LEU A 51 4.08 9.99 3.54
CA LEU A 51 5.26 9.24 3.11
C LEU A 51 6.19 10.12 2.28
N VAL A 52 5.65 10.91 1.36
CA VAL A 52 6.41 11.89 0.56
C VAL A 52 7.10 12.91 1.47
N GLN A 53 6.39 13.43 2.46
CA GLN A 53 6.97 14.38 3.42
C GLN A 53 8.10 13.76 4.26
N ALA A 54 7.91 12.51 4.70
CA ALA A 54 8.88 11.82 5.55
C ALA A 54 10.11 11.30 4.77
N PHE A 55 9.92 10.91 3.52
CA PHE A 55 10.92 10.23 2.69
C PHE A 55 10.95 10.77 1.26
N PRO A 56 11.15 12.09 1.07
CA PRO A 56 11.03 12.72 -0.26
C PRO A 56 11.95 12.08 -1.32
N HIS A 57 13.13 11.63 -0.90
CA HIS A 57 14.12 11.05 -1.81
C HIS A 57 13.67 9.75 -2.51
N PHE A 58 12.60 9.10 -2.04
CA PHE A 58 12.03 7.94 -2.75
C PHE A 58 11.08 8.34 -3.88
N PHE A 59 10.67 9.59 -3.92
CA PHE A 59 9.67 10.10 -4.86
C PHE A 59 10.24 11.13 -5.86
N ASP A 60 11.51 11.49 -5.70
CA ASP A 60 12.16 12.48 -6.55
C ASP A 60 12.52 11.88 -7.90
N GLU A 61 12.07 12.53 -8.99
CA GLU A 61 12.42 12.20 -10.38
C GLU A 61 12.22 10.71 -10.76
N ILE A 62 11.15 10.08 -10.26
CA ILE A 62 10.83 8.68 -10.48
C ILE A 62 9.47 8.55 -11.18
N THR A 63 9.31 7.49 -11.98
CA THR A 63 8.01 7.07 -12.53
C THR A 63 7.42 5.94 -11.69
N LEU A 64 6.12 5.63 -11.87
CA LEU A 64 5.51 4.50 -11.17
C LEU A 64 6.15 3.17 -11.59
N GLU A 65 6.52 3.04 -12.86
CA GLU A 65 7.20 1.86 -13.43
C GLU A 65 8.55 1.58 -12.76
N ASP A 66 9.25 2.64 -12.35
CA ASP A 66 10.53 2.52 -11.65
C ASP A 66 10.32 2.41 -10.13
N PHE A 67 9.29 3.07 -9.57
CA PHE A 67 8.98 3.05 -8.15
C PHE A 67 8.56 1.66 -7.66
N LEU A 68 7.71 0.96 -8.40
CA LEU A 68 7.18 -0.34 -7.97
C LEU A 68 8.29 -1.40 -7.80
N PRO A 69 9.22 -1.60 -8.73
CA PRO A 69 10.37 -2.49 -8.50
C PRO A 69 11.28 -2.02 -7.37
N ALA A 70 11.43 -0.69 -7.17
CA ALA A 70 12.26 -0.13 -6.12
C ALA A 70 11.76 -0.46 -4.71
N LEU A 71 10.48 -0.83 -4.53
CA LEU A 71 9.93 -1.27 -3.25
C LEU A 71 10.76 -2.38 -2.61
N ASN A 72 11.08 -3.44 -3.36
CA ASN A 72 11.83 -4.57 -2.83
C ASN A 72 13.35 -4.32 -2.72
N HIS A 73 13.91 -3.54 -3.66
CA HIS A 73 15.36 -3.41 -3.79
C HIS A 73 15.95 -2.24 -3.00
N MET A 74 15.15 -1.22 -2.73
CA MET A 74 15.61 0.01 -2.09
C MET A 74 14.73 0.41 -0.91
N ILE A 75 13.42 0.60 -1.14
CA ILE A 75 12.52 1.23 -0.15
C ILE A 75 12.31 0.33 1.07
N HIS A 76 11.85 -0.89 0.89
CA HIS A 76 11.60 -1.82 1.99
C HIS A 76 12.86 -2.24 2.76
N PRO A 77 14.01 -2.49 2.13
CA PRO A 77 15.27 -2.68 2.84
C PRO A 77 15.66 -1.48 3.72
N GLU A 78 15.45 -0.25 3.25
CA GLU A 78 15.69 0.96 4.05
C GLU A 78 14.71 1.07 5.22
N MET A 79 13.44 0.78 5.00
CA MET A 79 12.44 0.76 6.07
C MET A 79 12.78 -0.27 7.16
N ARG A 80 13.29 -1.45 6.80
CA ARG A 80 13.75 -2.45 7.80
C ARG A 80 14.91 -1.96 8.66
N LYS A 81 15.79 -1.09 8.12
CA LYS A 81 16.88 -0.49 8.89
C LYS A 81 16.37 0.59 9.86
N LEU A 82 15.43 1.42 9.41
CA LEU A 82 14.87 2.51 10.19
C LEU A 82 13.90 2.01 11.28
N TYR A 83 13.18 0.95 10.99
CA TYR A 83 12.15 0.37 11.87
C TYR A 83 12.46 -1.09 12.17
N PRO A 84 13.29 -1.37 13.18
CA PRO A 84 13.63 -2.74 13.58
C PRO A 84 12.37 -3.55 13.91
N GLY A 85 12.23 -4.73 13.30
CA GLY A 85 11.03 -5.57 13.44
C GLY A 85 9.92 -5.29 12.43
N ALA A 86 10.06 -4.29 11.55
CA ALA A 86 9.14 -4.10 10.44
C ALA A 86 9.25 -5.27 9.43
N THR A 87 8.09 -5.77 9.02
CA THR A 87 7.95 -6.84 8.01
C THR A 87 7.13 -6.33 6.83
N PRO A 88 7.70 -5.44 5.99
CA PRO A 88 7.01 -5.01 4.79
C PRO A 88 6.78 -6.21 3.87
N PRO A 89 5.72 -6.18 3.04
CA PRO A 89 5.46 -7.23 2.07
C PRO A 89 6.55 -7.30 1.01
N ASP A 90 6.67 -8.46 0.38
CA ASP A 90 7.42 -8.59 -0.86
C ASP A 90 6.46 -8.47 -2.05
N PHE A 91 6.95 -7.88 -3.13
CA PHE A 91 6.22 -7.74 -4.39
C PHE A 91 7.01 -8.39 -5.52
N ASP A 92 6.35 -9.25 -6.30
CA ASP A 92 6.89 -9.64 -7.59
C ASP A 92 6.32 -8.71 -8.66
N VAL A 93 7.18 -7.85 -9.20
CA VAL A 93 6.80 -6.80 -10.15
C VAL A 93 7.41 -7.12 -11.50
N SER A 94 6.58 -7.27 -12.52
CA SER A 94 7.01 -7.55 -13.88
C SER A 94 6.18 -6.78 -14.91
N PRO A 95 6.80 -6.22 -15.95
CA PRO A 95 6.07 -5.62 -17.05
C PRO A 95 5.38 -6.71 -17.87
N ILE A 96 4.12 -6.47 -18.27
CA ILE A 96 3.37 -7.31 -19.22
C ILE A 96 3.56 -6.74 -20.62
N ASP A 97 3.43 -5.42 -20.75
CA ASP A 97 3.64 -4.64 -21.97
C ASP A 97 4.05 -3.20 -21.60
N ASP A 98 4.13 -2.30 -22.60
CA ASP A 98 4.62 -0.91 -22.42
C ASP A 98 3.72 -0.06 -21.49
N GLN A 99 2.48 -0.51 -21.19
CA GLN A 99 1.52 0.22 -20.37
C GLN A 99 0.94 -0.61 -19.22
N THR A 100 1.33 -1.88 -19.11
CA THR A 100 0.74 -2.80 -18.15
C THR A 100 1.81 -3.47 -17.29
N ILE A 101 1.63 -3.39 -15.97
CA ILE A 101 2.52 -3.98 -14.98
C ILE A 101 1.72 -5.01 -14.18
N SER A 102 2.27 -6.21 -14.00
CA SER A 102 1.81 -7.19 -13.01
C SER A 102 2.58 -6.95 -11.70
N MET A 103 1.85 -6.83 -10.61
CA MET A 103 2.41 -6.76 -9.26
C MET A 103 1.74 -7.79 -8.37
N GLN A 104 2.47 -8.85 -8.02
CA GLN A 104 2.00 -9.85 -7.08
C GLN A 104 2.38 -9.44 -5.65
N TYR A 105 1.39 -9.42 -4.77
CA TYR A 105 1.58 -9.13 -3.35
C TYR A 105 1.80 -10.43 -2.59
N VAL A 106 2.91 -10.51 -1.89
CA VAL A 106 3.30 -11.68 -1.09
C VAL A 106 3.44 -11.26 0.38
N SER A 107 2.43 -11.58 1.18
CA SER A 107 2.45 -11.33 2.63
C SER A 107 1.34 -12.10 3.33
N ASP A 108 1.64 -12.63 4.50
CA ASP A 108 0.68 -13.30 5.38
C ASP A 108 -0.35 -12.31 5.97
N ARG A 109 -0.06 -11.01 5.96
CA ARG A 109 -0.90 -9.95 6.56
C ARG A 109 -2.15 -9.62 5.74
N LYS A 110 -2.27 -10.09 4.51
CA LYS A 110 -3.44 -9.88 3.63
C LYS A 110 -3.90 -8.42 3.49
N LEU A 111 -2.94 -7.49 3.44
CA LEU A 111 -3.18 -6.05 3.30
C LEU A 111 -3.13 -5.58 1.83
N CYS A 112 -3.56 -6.43 0.91
CA CYS A 112 -3.55 -6.18 -0.53
C CYS A 112 -4.34 -4.93 -0.94
N PHE A 113 -5.47 -4.65 -0.31
CA PHE A 113 -6.25 -3.43 -0.57
C PHE A 113 -5.57 -2.16 -0.09
N LEU A 114 -4.73 -2.25 0.96
CA LEU A 114 -3.85 -1.15 1.36
C LEU A 114 -2.78 -0.90 0.30
N ALA A 115 -2.14 -1.96 -0.20
CA ALA A 115 -1.14 -1.87 -1.27
C ALA A 115 -1.73 -1.27 -2.55
N GLU A 116 -2.95 -1.67 -2.92
CA GLU A 116 -3.70 -1.07 -4.04
C GLU A 116 -3.91 0.43 -3.82
N GLY A 117 -4.39 0.83 -2.64
CA GLY A 117 -4.59 2.24 -2.29
C GLY A 117 -3.28 3.04 -2.33
N LEU A 118 -2.19 2.50 -1.80
CA LEU A 118 -0.86 3.12 -1.89
C LEU A 118 -0.42 3.31 -3.34
N THR A 119 -0.66 2.31 -4.21
CA THR A 119 -0.33 2.40 -5.65
C THR A 119 -1.10 3.55 -6.31
N PHE A 120 -2.40 3.69 -6.07
CA PHE A 120 -3.18 4.84 -6.54
C PHE A 120 -2.65 6.17 -6.02
N GLY A 121 -2.32 6.23 -4.73
CA GLY A 121 -1.80 7.45 -4.11
C GLY A 121 -0.44 7.86 -4.68
N VAL A 122 0.47 6.92 -4.90
CA VAL A 122 1.78 7.18 -5.53
C VAL A 122 1.60 7.65 -6.96
N ALA A 123 0.78 6.97 -7.77
CA ALA A 123 0.50 7.40 -9.14
C ALA A 123 -0.03 8.83 -9.19
N SER A 124 -1.00 9.15 -8.32
CA SER A 124 -1.54 10.51 -8.21
C SER A 124 -0.49 11.54 -7.83
N HIS A 125 0.44 11.20 -6.94
CA HIS A 125 1.55 12.08 -6.57
C HIS A 125 2.53 12.33 -7.73
N LEU A 126 2.72 11.32 -8.58
CA LEU A 126 3.60 11.37 -9.74
C LEU A 126 2.90 11.91 -11.01
N ASP A 127 1.69 12.48 -10.87
CA ASP A 127 0.85 12.95 -11.97
C ASP A 127 0.58 11.88 -13.05
N GLN A 128 0.56 10.60 -12.65
CA GLN A 128 0.21 9.47 -13.50
C GLN A 128 -1.19 8.97 -13.20
N THR A 129 -1.95 8.59 -14.23
CA THR A 129 -3.26 7.97 -14.11
C THR A 129 -3.19 6.49 -14.43
N LEU A 130 -3.97 5.69 -13.72
CA LEU A 130 -3.97 4.25 -13.89
C LEU A 130 -5.35 3.63 -13.63
N HIS A 131 -5.52 2.42 -14.11
CA HIS A 131 -6.59 1.51 -13.76
C HIS A 131 -5.97 0.22 -13.19
N ILE A 132 -6.62 -0.39 -12.20
CA ILE A 132 -6.16 -1.65 -11.60
C ILE A 132 -7.24 -2.70 -11.76
N ASP A 133 -6.86 -3.84 -12.35
CA ASP A 133 -7.61 -5.09 -12.31
C ASP A 133 -7.01 -6.04 -11.27
N GLN A 134 -7.84 -6.89 -10.70
CA GLN A 134 -7.46 -7.91 -9.71
C GLN A 134 -7.75 -9.30 -10.27
N PRO A 135 -6.87 -9.86 -11.12
CA PRO A 135 -7.12 -11.17 -11.73
C PRO A 135 -7.04 -12.32 -10.73
N SER A 136 -6.40 -12.12 -9.58
CA SER A 136 -6.27 -13.11 -8.52
C SER A 136 -6.36 -12.47 -7.14
N CYS A 137 -7.12 -13.05 -6.22
CA CYS A 137 -7.35 -12.51 -4.88
C CYS A 137 -7.33 -13.60 -3.81
N THR A 138 -6.42 -13.49 -2.83
CA THR A 138 -6.32 -14.43 -1.72
C THR A 138 -7.53 -14.42 -0.79
N HIS A 139 -8.34 -13.37 -0.81
CA HIS A 139 -9.59 -13.30 -0.07
C HIS A 139 -10.69 -14.17 -0.73
N ASP A 140 -10.55 -14.46 -2.03
CA ASP A 140 -11.44 -15.32 -2.80
C ASP A 140 -10.94 -16.79 -2.84
N GLY A 141 -9.81 -17.07 -2.16
CA GLY A 141 -9.22 -18.40 -2.06
C GLY A 141 -8.10 -18.69 -3.05
N ASP A 142 -7.68 -17.72 -3.84
CA ASP A 142 -6.56 -17.85 -4.75
C ASP A 142 -5.21 -17.96 -3.99
N PRO A 143 -4.18 -18.56 -4.60
CA PRO A 143 -2.89 -18.79 -3.93
C PRO A 143 -2.09 -17.50 -3.72
N HIS A 144 -2.35 -16.44 -4.47
CA HIS A 144 -1.69 -15.14 -4.38
C HIS A 144 -2.66 -14.02 -4.71
N TYR A 145 -2.23 -12.80 -4.48
CA TYR A 145 -2.96 -11.59 -4.85
C TYR A 145 -2.18 -10.87 -5.96
N GLU A 146 -2.83 -10.62 -7.09
CA GLU A 146 -2.23 -9.91 -8.22
C GLU A 146 -2.97 -8.60 -8.49
N LEU A 147 -2.21 -7.52 -8.60
CA LEU A 147 -2.65 -6.25 -9.16
C LEU A 147 -2.13 -6.15 -10.60
N ARG A 148 -3.03 -6.00 -11.54
CA ARG A 148 -2.69 -5.67 -12.92
C ARG A 148 -2.92 -4.20 -13.14
N ILE A 149 -1.84 -3.45 -13.22
CA ILE A 149 -1.81 -1.98 -13.24
C ILE A 149 -1.69 -1.54 -14.70
N HIS A 150 -2.71 -0.86 -15.20
CA HIS A 150 -2.74 -0.29 -16.54
C HIS A 150 -2.52 1.20 -16.44
N LEU A 151 -1.39 1.69 -16.96
CA LEU A 151 -1.10 3.11 -17.05
C LEU A 151 -1.91 3.72 -18.19
N THR A 152 -2.57 4.84 -17.91
CA THR A 152 -3.33 5.58 -18.92
C THR A 152 -2.62 6.90 -19.20
N ALA A 153 -2.54 7.22 -20.49
CA ALA A 153 -1.93 8.46 -20.95
C ALA A 153 -2.76 9.69 -20.52
#